data_c88a2659f2b4b43929a9997fc3299ff6
#
_entry.id   c88a2659f2b4b43929a9997fc3299ff6
#
_cell.length_a   1.000
_cell.length_b   1.000
_cell.length_c   1.000
_cell.angle_alpha   90.00
_cell.angle_beta   90.00
_cell.angle_gamma   90.00
#
_symmetry.space_group_name_H-M   'P 1'
#
loop_
_entity.id
_entity.type
_entity.pdbx_description
1 polymer ?
#
loop_
_entity_poly.entity_id
_entity_poly.type
_entity_poly.pdbx_seq_one_letter_code
_entity_poly.pdbx_strand_id
1 'polypeptide(L)'
;MSDIIDSLTDGLKPVKPLRNRPLWLGALAGLIVAVLYIWIFYGPRPELTALMGGEWPRSHMPVVKPLMFLALGISALLGASGLVRPEGRPKLRYLMPVLIIGAIVFGALLVEFQHDGWAGTMVNLSDGVLICYMTILCGGMAGLIVLWRLWLRRSATSHPMSLGALSGLATASLMAAAYALHCQGDAPVYLLLVYGMAVAILTGIAALLGGKLLKW
;
A
#
# COMPACT_ATOMS: atom_id res chain seq x y z
N MET A 1 39.36 -0.70 33.08
CA MET A 1 38.46 -0.92 31.93
C MET A 1 36.99 -0.60 32.27
N SER A 2 36.54 -0.88 33.49
CA SER A 2 35.23 -0.48 34.04
C SER A 2 35.04 1.04 34.06
N ASP A 3 36.02 1.81 34.48
CA ASP A 3 35.95 3.28 34.58
C ASP A 3 35.63 3.99 33.23
N ILE A 4 36.10 3.44 32.10
CA ILE A 4 35.83 4.02 30.80
C ILE A 4 34.37 3.73 30.41
N ILE A 5 33.87 2.53 30.71
CA ILE A 5 32.48 2.16 30.43
C ILE A 5 31.56 3.00 31.30
N ASP A 6 31.87 3.14 32.59
CA ASP A 6 31.05 3.92 33.51
C ASP A 6 31.04 5.41 33.12
N SER A 7 32.19 5.97 32.69
CA SER A 7 32.24 7.36 32.20
C SER A 7 31.51 7.59 30.87
N LEU A 8 31.45 6.59 30.00
CA LEU A 8 30.70 6.65 28.72
C LEU A 8 29.20 6.43 28.92
N THR A 9 28.81 5.73 29.98
CA THR A 9 27.39 5.48 30.29
C THR A 9 26.81 6.52 31.25
N ASP A 10 27.67 7.27 31.94
CA ASP A 10 27.26 8.34 32.86
C ASP A 10 26.62 9.48 32.06
N GLY A 11 25.32 9.67 32.24
CA GLY A 11 24.52 10.66 31.49
C GLY A 11 23.77 10.18 30.28
N LEU A 12 23.85 8.90 29.92
CA LEU A 12 22.99 8.32 28.87
C LEU A 12 21.55 8.33 29.33
N LYS A 13 20.70 9.14 28.65
CA LYS A 13 19.25 9.11 28.85
C LYS A 13 18.65 7.94 28.10
N PRO A 14 17.81 7.10 28.73
CA PRO A 14 17.13 6.01 28.04
C PRO A 14 16.35 6.52 26.84
N VAL A 15 16.65 6.02 25.66
CA VAL A 15 15.90 6.36 24.45
C VAL A 15 14.54 5.66 24.52
N LYS A 16 13.46 6.44 24.38
CA LYS A 16 12.10 5.86 24.36
C LYS A 16 11.97 4.92 23.16
N PRO A 17 11.57 3.65 23.39
CA PRO A 17 11.41 2.70 22.30
C PRO A 17 10.36 3.20 21.30
N LEU A 18 10.61 3.03 19.99
CA LEU A 18 9.66 3.42 18.97
C LEU A 18 8.41 2.53 19.07
N ARG A 19 7.27 3.16 19.32
CA ARG A 19 5.96 2.48 19.41
C ARG A 19 5.35 2.36 18.02
N ASN A 20 4.76 1.21 17.71
CA ASN A 20 4.05 0.99 16.43
C ASN A 20 2.63 1.58 16.43
N ARG A 21 2.12 2.07 17.58
CA ARG A 21 0.79 2.70 17.68
C ARG A 21 0.60 3.85 16.68
N PRO A 22 1.54 4.81 16.53
CA PRO A 22 1.40 5.90 15.55
C PRO A 22 1.32 5.41 14.10
N LEU A 23 2.01 4.30 13.76
CA LEU A 23 1.92 3.67 12.45
C LEU A 23 0.48 3.22 12.15
N TRP A 24 -0.10 2.43 13.04
CA TRP A 24 -1.44 1.88 12.84
C TRP A 24 -2.54 2.96 12.91
N LEU A 25 -2.44 3.89 13.85
CA LEU A 25 -3.37 5.02 13.94
C LEU A 25 -3.26 5.93 12.71
N GLY A 26 -2.04 6.22 12.24
CA GLY A 26 -1.81 7.00 11.03
C GLY A 26 -2.33 6.30 9.78
N ALA A 27 -2.12 4.99 9.65
CA ALA A 27 -2.63 4.20 8.53
C ALA A 27 -4.17 4.14 8.53
N LEU A 28 -4.79 3.92 9.69
CA LEU A 28 -6.25 3.90 9.83
C LEU A 28 -6.86 5.27 9.53
N ALA A 29 -6.32 6.34 10.12
CA ALA A 29 -6.78 7.70 9.87
C ALA A 29 -6.61 8.07 8.39
N GLY A 30 -5.46 7.73 7.78
CA GLY A 30 -5.20 7.94 6.36
C GLY A 30 -6.19 7.20 5.47
N LEU A 31 -6.50 5.94 5.80
CA LEU A 31 -7.51 5.16 5.07
C LEU A 31 -8.91 5.78 5.19
N ILE A 32 -9.31 6.19 6.40
CA ILE A 32 -10.61 6.84 6.62
C ILE A 32 -10.69 8.14 5.78
N VAL A 33 -9.66 8.97 5.83
CA VAL A 33 -9.61 10.22 5.04
C VAL A 33 -9.67 9.91 3.54
N ALA A 34 -8.94 8.90 3.06
CA ALA A 34 -8.96 8.49 1.66
C ALA A 34 -10.36 8.01 1.23
N VAL A 35 -11.01 7.17 2.04
CA VAL A 35 -12.38 6.69 1.76
C VAL A 35 -13.37 7.86 1.74
N LEU A 36 -13.32 8.76 2.73
CA LEU A 36 -14.20 9.93 2.78
C LEU A 36 -13.96 10.86 1.57
N TYR A 37 -12.70 11.10 1.21
CA TYR A 37 -12.35 11.88 0.03
C TYR A 37 -12.94 11.28 -1.25
N ILE A 38 -12.74 9.98 -1.47
CA ILE A 38 -13.30 9.28 -2.64
C ILE A 38 -14.82 9.34 -2.63
N TRP A 39 -15.44 9.12 -1.48
CA TRP A 39 -16.90 9.14 -1.34
C TRP A 39 -17.52 10.50 -1.63
N ILE A 40 -16.89 11.58 -1.17
CA ILE A 40 -17.41 12.95 -1.33
C ILE A 40 -17.19 13.47 -2.75
N PHE A 41 -15.99 13.25 -3.33
CA PHE A 41 -15.61 13.87 -4.61
C PHE A 41 -15.91 13.01 -5.83
N TYR A 42 -15.89 11.67 -5.69
CA TYR A 42 -16.10 10.74 -6.80
C TYR A 42 -17.41 9.95 -6.67
N GLY A 43 -17.94 9.80 -5.46
CA GLY A 43 -19.09 8.96 -5.16
C GLY A 43 -18.76 7.47 -5.12
N PRO A 44 -19.60 6.66 -4.46
CA PRO A 44 -19.47 5.20 -4.48
C PRO A 44 -19.88 4.61 -5.83
N ARG A 45 -19.30 3.46 -6.18
CA ARG A 45 -19.74 2.73 -7.38
C ARG A 45 -21.18 2.19 -7.20
N PRO A 46 -21.97 2.12 -8.30
CA PRO A 46 -23.40 1.75 -8.23
C PRO A 46 -23.65 0.39 -7.55
N GLU A 47 -22.78 -0.58 -7.75
CA GLU A 47 -22.93 -1.91 -7.16
C GLU A 47 -22.74 -1.90 -5.63
N LEU A 48 -21.98 -0.96 -5.08
CA LEU A 48 -21.88 -0.80 -3.63
C LEU A 48 -23.15 -0.15 -3.06
N THR A 49 -23.75 0.79 -3.77
CA THR A 49 -25.02 1.40 -3.36
C THR A 49 -26.15 0.38 -3.42
N ALA A 50 -26.20 -0.48 -4.45
CA ALA A 50 -27.15 -1.60 -4.55
C ALA A 50 -26.98 -2.59 -3.37
N LEU A 51 -25.73 -2.94 -3.04
CA LEU A 51 -25.43 -3.80 -1.88
C LEU A 51 -25.93 -3.19 -0.55
N MET A 52 -25.75 -1.87 -0.37
CA MET A 52 -26.29 -1.15 0.79
C MET A 52 -27.83 -1.13 0.82
N GLY A 53 -28.46 -1.19 -0.34
CA GLY A 53 -29.92 -1.36 -0.50
C GLY A 53 -30.42 -2.78 -0.30
N GLY A 54 -29.52 -3.75 -0.03
CA GLY A 54 -29.88 -5.16 0.15
C GLY A 54 -29.90 -5.98 -1.14
N GLU A 55 -29.50 -5.42 -2.26
CA GLU A 55 -29.39 -6.11 -3.55
C GLU A 55 -27.96 -6.66 -3.74
N TRP A 56 -27.84 -7.97 -3.98
CA TRP A 56 -26.55 -8.58 -4.26
C TRP A 56 -26.06 -8.22 -5.67
N PRO A 57 -24.85 -7.64 -5.81
CA PRO A 57 -24.30 -7.34 -7.12
C PRO A 57 -24.01 -8.64 -7.89
N ARG A 58 -24.18 -8.59 -9.22
CA ARG A 58 -23.87 -9.72 -10.11
C ARG A 58 -22.40 -10.13 -10.09
N SER A 59 -21.52 -9.18 -9.78
CA SER A 59 -20.08 -9.40 -9.66
C SER A 59 -19.63 -9.30 -8.20
N HIS A 60 -18.66 -10.11 -7.78
CA HIS A 60 -18.04 -10.02 -6.45
C HIS A 60 -16.92 -8.97 -6.39
N MET A 61 -16.51 -8.41 -7.53
CA MET A 61 -15.38 -7.46 -7.62
C MET A 61 -15.54 -6.20 -6.77
N PRO A 62 -16.75 -5.62 -6.57
CA PRO A 62 -16.92 -4.48 -5.66
C PRO A 62 -16.44 -4.71 -4.24
N VAL A 63 -16.41 -5.95 -3.78
CA VAL A 63 -15.94 -6.34 -2.45
C VAL A 63 -14.53 -6.93 -2.50
N VAL A 64 -14.26 -7.82 -3.46
CA VAL A 64 -12.98 -8.53 -3.58
C VAL A 64 -11.83 -7.58 -3.87
N LYS A 65 -12.01 -6.64 -4.81
CA LYS A 65 -10.97 -5.69 -5.22
C LYS A 65 -10.45 -4.81 -4.07
N PRO A 66 -11.29 -4.08 -3.30
CA PRO A 66 -10.79 -3.32 -2.15
C PRO A 66 -10.19 -4.22 -1.08
N LEU A 67 -10.71 -5.43 -0.83
CA LEU A 67 -10.15 -6.36 0.15
C LEU A 67 -8.76 -6.88 -0.26
N MET A 68 -8.54 -7.14 -1.55
CA MET A 68 -7.21 -7.52 -2.06
C MET A 68 -6.17 -6.45 -1.76
N PHE A 69 -6.45 -5.20 -2.10
CA PHE A 69 -5.51 -4.10 -1.85
C PHE A 69 -5.37 -3.77 -0.37
N LEU A 70 -6.43 -3.93 0.43
CA LEU A 70 -6.37 -3.80 1.88
C LEU A 70 -5.45 -4.87 2.49
N ALA A 71 -5.55 -6.11 2.05
CA ALA A 71 -4.68 -7.20 2.49
C ALA A 71 -3.21 -6.92 2.16
N LEU A 72 -2.91 -6.41 0.95
CA LEU A 72 -1.56 -5.97 0.56
C LEU A 72 -1.06 -4.86 1.49
N GLY A 73 -1.88 -3.85 1.74
CA GLY A 73 -1.53 -2.72 2.60
C GLY A 73 -1.24 -3.15 4.04
N ILE A 74 -2.09 -3.98 4.63
CA ILE A 74 -1.92 -4.49 6.00
C ILE A 74 -0.66 -5.36 6.10
N SER A 75 -0.45 -6.26 5.14
CA SER A 75 0.75 -7.12 5.11
C SER A 75 2.04 -6.29 5.03
N ALA A 76 2.05 -5.25 4.19
CA ALA A 76 3.17 -4.33 4.07
C ALA A 76 3.40 -3.53 5.36
N LEU A 77 2.34 -3.05 6.06
CA LEU A 77 2.45 -2.39 7.36
C LEU A 77 3.03 -3.32 8.42
N LEU A 78 2.60 -4.59 8.46
CA LEU A 78 3.17 -5.59 9.36
C LEU A 78 4.66 -5.80 9.08
N GLY A 79 5.05 -5.89 7.81
CA GLY A 79 6.45 -6.00 7.40
C GLY A 79 7.27 -4.77 7.81
N ALA A 80 6.77 -3.57 7.54
CA ALA A 80 7.40 -2.31 7.93
C ALA A 80 7.57 -2.20 9.45
N SER A 81 6.56 -2.58 10.23
CA SER A 81 6.61 -2.56 11.69
C SER A 81 7.70 -3.47 12.27
N GLY A 82 8.04 -4.53 11.56
CA GLY A 82 9.13 -5.45 11.93
C GLY A 82 10.52 -4.95 11.57
N LEU A 83 10.64 -4.07 10.56
CA LEU A 83 11.93 -3.56 10.07
C LEU A 83 12.39 -2.26 10.73
N VAL A 84 11.56 -1.63 11.52
CA VAL A 84 11.84 -0.32 12.11
C VAL A 84 12.96 -0.35 13.16
N ARG A 85 13.27 -1.53 13.67
CA ARG A 85 14.33 -1.77 14.68
C ARG A 85 15.62 -2.24 14.01
N PRO A 86 16.80 -1.96 14.61
CA PRO A 86 18.09 -2.39 14.06
C PRO A 86 18.21 -3.90 13.86
N GLU A 87 17.63 -4.69 14.76
CA GLU A 87 17.61 -6.16 14.71
C GLU A 87 16.56 -6.72 13.74
N GLY A 88 15.72 -5.85 13.17
CA GLY A 88 14.65 -6.23 12.24
C GLY A 88 15.19 -6.84 10.95
N ARG A 89 14.66 -8.00 10.55
CA ARG A 89 15.02 -8.67 9.29
C ARG A 89 13.82 -8.73 8.35
N PRO A 90 14.02 -8.53 7.04
CA PRO A 90 12.95 -8.71 6.06
C PRO A 90 12.50 -10.17 6.08
N LYS A 91 11.19 -10.39 6.25
CA LYS A 91 10.59 -11.73 6.26
C LYS A 91 9.72 -11.90 5.02
N LEU A 92 10.03 -12.89 4.21
CA LEU A 92 9.32 -13.18 2.94
C LEU A 92 7.81 -13.35 3.14
N ARG A 93 7.38 -13.84 4.31
CA ARG A 93 5.94 -14.00 4.63
C ARG A 93 5.10 -12.74 4.45
N TYR A 94 5.69 -11.55 4.60
CA TYR A 94 4.98 -10.29 4.39
C TYR A 94 4.83 -9.91 2.91
N LEU A 95 5.58 -10.56 2.02
CA LEU A 95 5.45 -10.43 0.58
C LEU A 95 4.54 -11.52 -0.02
N MET A 96 4.18 -12.56 0.74
CA MET A 96 3.31 -13.62 0.25
C MET A 96 1.98 -13.12 -0.35
N PRO A 97 1.24 -12.16 0.27
CA PRO A 97 0.03 -11.62 -0.34
C PRO A 97 0.30 -10.95 -1.70
N VAL A 98 1.44 -10.26 -1.85
CA VAL A 98 1.82 -9.65 -3.14
C VAL A 98 2.03 -10.73 -4.20
N LEU A 99 2.74 -11.80 -3.86
CA LEU A 99 3.03 -12.90 -4.79
C LEU A 99 1.74 -13.66 -5.15
N ILE A 100 0.90 -13.98 -4.17
CA ILE A 100 -0.35 -14.72 -4.39
C ILE A 100 -1.32 -13.90 -5.24
N ILE A 101 -1.59 -12.65 -4.84
CA ILE A 101 -2.52 -11.78 -5.56
C ILE A 101 -1.97 -11.46 -6.96
N GLY A 102 -0.67 -11.18 -7.06
CA GLY A 102 -0.01 -10.94 -8.35
C GLY A 102 -0.13 -12.15 -9.29
N ALA A 103 0.09 -13.36 -8.77
CA ALA A 103 -0.04 -14.59 -9.55
C ALA A 103 -1.50 -14.84 -10.01
N ILE A 104 -2.48 -14.59 -9.13
CA ILE A 104 -3.92 -14.73 -9.47
C ILE A 104 -4.31 -13.73 -10.56
N VAL A 105 -3.96 -12.45 -10.40
CA VAL A 105 -4.30 -11.41 -11.38
C VAL A 105 -3.58 -11.65 -12.70
N PHE A 106 -2.31 -12.06 -12.66
CA PHE A 106 -1.56 -12.42 -13.86
C PHE A 106 -2.15 -13.65 -14.57
N GLY A 107 -2.52 -14.68 -13.82
CA GLY A 107 -3.21 -15.86 -14.38
C GLY A 107 -4.56 -15.50 -15.03
N ALA A 108 -5.34 -14.64 -14.38
CA ALA A 108 -6.60 -14.13 -14.92
C ALA A 108 -6.38 -13.30 -16.21
N LEU A 109 -5.29 -12.50 -16.27
CA LEU A 109 -4.92 -11.77 -17.47
C LEU A 109 -4.56 -12.70 -18.64
N LEU A 110 -3.86 -13.81 -18.37
CA LEU A 110 -3.56 -14.79 -19.41
C LEU A 110 -4.83 -15.43 -19.98
N VAL A 111 -5.80 -15.73 -19.13
CA VAL A 111 -7.12 -16.25 -19.55
C VAL A 111 -7.88 -15.22 -20.38
N GLU A 112 -7.93 -13.96 -19.92
CA GLU A 112 -8.53 -12.84 -20.67
C GLU A 112 -7.89 -12.69 -22.06
N PHE A 113 -6.55 -12.73 -22.12
CA PHE A 113 -5.82 -12.63 -23.37
C PHE A 113 -6.10 -13.78 -24.34
N GLN A 114 -6.27 -15.00 -23.82
CA GLN A 114 -6.60 -16.17 -24.65
C GLN A 114 -8.02 -16.09 -25.22
N HIS A 115 -8.97 -15.51 -24.46
CA HIS A 115 -10.37 -15.37 -24.88
C HIS A 115 -10.61 -14.21 -25.84
N ASP A 116 -10.07 -13.04 -25.52
CA ASP A 116 -10.41 -11.78 -26.18
C ASP A 116 -9.32 -11.32 -27.18
N GLY A 117 -8.17 -11.97 -27.13
CA GLY A 117 -6.98 -11.57 -27.90
C GLY A 117 -6.44 -10.21 -27.45
N TRP A 118 -5.37 -9.74 -28.10
CA TRP A 118 -4.72 -8.47 -27.73
C TRP A 118 -5.66 -7.27 -27.85
N ALA A 119 -6.40 -7.17 -28.94
CA ALA A 119 -7.28 -6.03 -29.20
C ALA A 119 -8.43 -5.96 -28.18
N GLY A 120 -9.08 -7.09 -27.89
CA GLY A 120 -10.17 -7.18 -26.91
C GLY A 120 -9.70 -6.85 -25.50
N THR A 121 -8.55 -7.38 -25.06
CA THR A 121 -7.96 -7.07 -23.76
C THR A 121 -7.64 -5.58 -23.64
N MET A 122 -7.13 -4.92 -24.68
CA MET A 122 -6.81 -3.49 -24.65
C MET A 122 -8.05 -2.58 -24.61
N VAL A 123 -9.17 -3.00 -25.18
CA VAL A 123 -10.46 -2.28 -25.07
C VAL A 123 -10.93 -2.18 -23.61
N ASN A 124 -10.59 -3.19 -22.80
CA ASN A 124 -10.90 -3.19 -21.36
C ASN A 124 -10.07 -2.18 -20.53
N LEU A 125 -9.05 -1.56 -21.13
CA LEU A 125 -8.39 -0.35 -20.63
C LEU A 125 -9.26 0.86 -21.01
N SER A 126 -10.38 1.02 -20.31
CA SER A 126 -11.39 2.02 -20.59
C SER A 126 -10.94 3.45 -20.21
N ASP A 127 -11.79 4.42 -20.55
CA ASP A 127 -11.65 5.83 -20.19
C ASP A 127 -11.44 6.02 -18.68
N GLY A 128 -10.63 7.02 -18.31
CA GLY A 128 -10.36 7.34 -16.90
C GLY A 128 -9.12 6.68 -16.30
N VAL A 129 -8.36 5.87 -17.04
CA VAL A 129 -7.09 5.25 -16.59
C VAL A 129 -6.15 6.25 -15.93
N LEU A 130 -5.97 7.43 -16.54
CA LEU A 130 -5.08 8.47 -16.02
C LEU A 130 -5.54 9.01 -14.67
N ILE A 131 -6.85 9.22 -14.50
CA ILE A 131 -7.44 9.71 -13.25
C ILE A 131 -7.24 8.69 -12.14
N CYS A 132 -7.54 7.41 -12.41
CA CYS A 132 -7.33 6.32 -11.47
C CYS A 132 -5.86 6.23 -11.03
N TYR A 133 -4.97 6.22 -12.01
CA TYR A 133 -3.53 6.12 -11.80
C TYR A 133 -2.99 7.28 -10.97
N MET A 134 -3.34 8.53 -11.34
CA MET A 134 -2.91 9.73 -10.62
C MET A 134 -3.49 9.80 -9.21
N THR A 135 -4.75 9.39 -9.02
CA THR A 135 -5.38 9.38 -7.69
C THR A 135 -4.66 8.41 -6.75
N ILE A 136 -4.31 7.21 -7.22
CA ILE A 136 -3.57 6.23 -6.41
C ILE A 136 -2.16 6.74 -6.12
N LEU A 137 -1.45 7.29 -7.10
CA LEU A 137 -0.09 7.81 -6.91
C LEU A 137 -0.07 9.02 -5.96
N CYS A 138 -0.88 10.03 -6.23
CA CYS A 138 -0.89 11.26 -5.42
C CYS A 138 -1.38 10.99 -4.00
N GLY A 139 -2.47 10.24 -3.85
CA GLY A 139 -3.00 9.87 -2.54
C GLY A 139 -2.06 8.96 -1.75
N GLY A 140 -1.47 7.96 -2.41
CA GLY A 140 -0.46 7.10 -1.80
C GLY A 140 0.80 7.86 -1.40
N MET A 141 1.26 8.83 -2.22
CA MET A 141 2.39 9.71 -1.90
C MET A 141 2.06 10.61 -0.70
N ALA A 142 0.88 11.22 -0.65
CA ALA A 142 0.44 12.00 0.50
C ALA A 142 0.45 11.14 1.78
N GLY A 143 -0.08 9.91 1.72
CA GLY A 143 -0.02 8.95 2.80
C GLY A 143 1.42 8.62 3.23
N LEU A 144 2.34 8.45 2.27
CA LEU A 144 3.75 8.20 2.54
C LEU A 144 4.43 9.39 3.24
N ILE A 145 4.13 10.62 2.83
CA ILE A 145 4.66 11.85 3.47
C ILE A 145 4.17 11.95 4.92
N VAL A 146 2.90 11.68 5.17
CA VAL A 146 2.34 11.66 6.53
C VAL A 146 3.02 10.58 7.37
N LEU A 147 3.14 9.36 6.83
CA LEU A 147 3.81 8.24 7.50
C LEU A 147 5.29 8.56 7.79
N TRP A 148 5.97 9.20 6.84
CA TRP A 148 7.33 9.68 7.02
C TRP A 148 7.44 10.63 8.21
N ARG A 149 6.59 11.65 8.27
CA ARG A 149 6.63 12.65 9.34
C ARG A 149 6.31 12.10 10.71
N LEU A 150 5.35 11.20 10.79
CA LEU A 150 4.86 10.67 12.06
C LEU A 150 5.73 9.55 12.63
N TRP A 151 6.35 8.74 11.76
CA TRP A 151 6.94 7.48 12.19
C TRP A 151 8.29 7.14 11.55
N LEU A 152 8.42 7.15 10.21
CA LEU A 152 9.62 6.68 9.50
C LEU A 152 10.89 7.44 9.89
N ARG A 153 10.83 8.76 10.01
CA ARG A 153 11.98 9.59 10.38
C ARG A 153 12.58 9.29 11.77
N ARG A 154 11.86 8.51 12.58
CA ARG A 154 12.30 8.08 13.92
C ARG A 154 12.76 6.63 13.95
N SER A 155 12.78 5.96 12.79
CA SER A 155 13.21 4.58 12.68
C SER A 155 14.74 4.47 12.74
N ALA A 156 15.24 3.39 13.34
CA ALA A 156 16.68 3.06 13.40
C ALA A 156 16.90 1.72 12.68
N THR A 157 16.50 1.66 11.40
CA THR A 157 16.53 0.42 10.62
C THR A 157 17.90 0.13 10.02
N SER A 158 18.29 -1.15 9.99
CA SER A 158 19.44 -1.65 9.22
C SER A 158 19.10 -1.91 7.74
N HIS A 159 17.79 -1.88 7.36
CA HIS A 159 17.31 -2.14 6.01
C HIS A 159 16.48 -0.98 5.46
N PRO A 160 17.08 0.21 5.23
CA PRO A 160 16.34 1.43 4.90
C PRO A 160 15.55 1.35 3.59
N MET A 161 16.10 0.70 2.54
CA MET A 161 15.39 0.50 1.27
C MET A 161 14.16 -0.39 1.44
N SER A 162 14.30 -1.51 2.18
CA SER A 162 13.19 -2.44 2.42
C SER A 162 12.09 -1.80 3.26
N LEU A 163 12.45 -1.00 4.27
CA LEU A 163 11.48 -0.26 5.07
C LEU A 163 10.75 0.79 4.23
N GLY A 164 11.47 1.50 3.36
CA GLY A 164 10.90 2.43 2.39
C GLY A 164 9.94 1.74 1.44
N ALA A 165 10.37 0.62 0.82
CA ALA A 165 9.55 -0.17 -0.09
C ALA A 165 8.23 -0.63 0.55
N LEU A 166 8.30 -1.24 1.75
CA LEU A 166 7.10 -1.69 2.47
C LEU A 166 6.19 -0.53 2.87
N SER A 167 6.75 0.63 3.19
CA SER A 167 5.96 1.82 3.51
C SER A 167 5.24 2.37 2.27
N GLY A 168 5.92 2.42 1.12
CA GLY A 168 5.32 2.80 -0.17
C GLY A 168 4.26 1.81 -0.62
N LEU A 169 4.55 0.50 -0.54
CA LEU A 169 3.59 -0.56 -0.83
C LEU A 169 2.33 -0.42 0.05
N ALA A 170 2.51 -0.16 1.35
CA ALA A 170 1.40 0.01 2.28
C ALA A 170 0.53 1.21 1.91
N THR A 171 1.11 2.39 1.73
CA THR A 171 0.34 3.61 1.45
C THR A 171 -0.32 3.58 0.08
N ALA A 172 0.36 3.05 -0.95
CA ALA A 172 -0.20 2.87 -2.28
C ALA A 172 -1.37 1.88 -2.28
N SER A 173 -1.19 0.73 -1.61
CA SER A 173 -2.24 -0.31 -1.55
C SER A 173 -3.45 0.14 -0.74
N LEU A 174 -3.27 0.88 0.37
CA LEU A 174 -4.38 1.45 1.14
C LEU A 174 -5.16 2.49 0.32
N MET A 175 -4.45 3.34 -0.45
CA MET A 175 -5.11 4.28 -1.35
C MET A 175 -5.82 3.56 -2.50
N ALA A 176 -5.21 2.52 -3.07
CA ALA A 176 -5.83 1.67 -4.09
C ALA A 176 -7.10 0.98 -3.56
N ALA A 177 -7.09 0.50 -2.30
CA ALA A 177 -8.27 -0.06 -1.65
C ALA A 177 -9.40 0.96 -1.51
N ALA A 178 -9.10 2.19 -1.07
CA ALA A 178 -10.08 3.27 -0.97
C ALA A 178 -10.64 3.62 -2.36
N TYR A 179 -9.77 3.75 -3.37
CA TYR A 179 -10.20 4.10 -4.73
C TYR A 179 -11.01 2.98 -5.41
N ALA A 180 -10.77 1.73 -5.06
CA ALA A 180 -11.52 0.59 -5.56
C ALA A 180 -13.02 0.64 -5.19
N LEU A 181 -13.41 1.42 -4.18
CA LEU A 181 -14.81 1.66 -3.80
C LEU A 181 -15.57 2.53 -4.81
N HIS A 182 -14.85 3.25 -5.68
CA HIS A 182 -15.39 4.09 -6.75
C HIS A 182 -15.20 3.45 -8.12
N CYS A 183 -14.01 2.95 -8.42
CA CYS A 183 -13.60 2.55 -9.76
C CYS A 183 -14.22 1.22 -10.20
N GLN A 184 -14.86 1.24 -11.39
CA GLN A 184 -15.51 0.07 -12.01
C GLN A 184 -14.59 -0.75 -12.94
N GLY A 185 -13.35 -0.35 -13.14
CA GLY A 185 -12.37 -1.09 -13.94
C GLY A 185 -11.93 -2.38 -13.24
N ASP A 186 -12.63 -3.48 -13.49
CA ASP A 186 -12.44 -4.77 -12.82
C ASP A 186 -11.73 -5.80 -13.69
N ALA A 187 -11.45 -5.49 -14.97
CA ALA A 187 -10.72 -6.36 -15.88
C ALA A 187 -9.31 -6.66 -15.34
N PRO A 188 -8.79 -7.90 -15.47
CA PRO A 188 -7.45 -8.27 -15.03
C PRO A 188 -6.36 -7.37 -15.59
N VAL A 189 -6.44 -6.96 -16.86
CA VAL A 189 -5.51 -6.01 -17.49
C VAL A 189 -5.54 -4.66 -16.77
N TYR A 190 -6.72 -4.18 -16.37
CA TYR A 190 -6.87 -2.92 -15.65
C TYR A 190 -6.27 -3.00 -14.23
N LEU A 191 -6.53 -4.10 -13.53
CA LEU A 191 -5.95 -4.35 -12.19
C LEU A 191 -4.43 -4.39 -12.24
N LEU A 192 -3.84 -5.01 -13.24
CA LEU A 192 -2.39 -5.14 -13.35
C LEU A 192 -1.74 -3.83 -13.81
N LEU A 193 -2.22 -3.24 -14.93
CA LEU A 193 -1.57 -2.10 -15.55
C LEU A 193 -1.89 -0.77 -14.85
N VAL A 194 -3.08 -0.59 -14.29
CA VAL A 194 -3.41 0.67 -13.63
C VAL A 194 -3.08 0.62 -12.15
N TYR A 195 -3.67 -0.33 -11.43
CA TYR A 195 -3.46 -0.43 -9.98
C TYR A 195 -2.07 -0.99 -9.65
N GLY A 196 -1.69 -2.10 -10.28
CA GLY A 196 -0.41 -2.77 -10.04
C GLY A 196 0.78 -1.88 -10.34
N MET A 197 0.80 -1.19 -11.49
CA MET A 197 1.88 -0.27 -11.83
C MET A 197 1.92 0.95 -10.91
N ALA A 198 0.78 1.55 -10.56
CA ALA A 198 0.76 2.68 -9.63
C ALA A 198 1.36 2.28 -8.27
N VAL A 199 0.96 1.12 -7.75
CA VAL A 199 1.49 0.56 -6.50
C VAL A 199 2.99 0.26 -6.63
N ALA A 200 3.42 -0.37 -7.73
CA ALA A 200 4.83 -0.70 -7.97
C ALA A 200 5.72 0.53 -8.07
N ILE A 201 5.29 1.56 -8.79
CA ILE A 201 6.04 2.82 -8.96
C ILE A 201 6.21 3.52 -7.62
N LEU A 202 5.12 3.67 -6.83
CA LEU A 202 5.23 4.31 -5.52
C LEU A 202 6.10 3.49 -4.55
N THR A 203 6.02 2.16 -4.63
CA THR A 203 6.90 1.25 -3.88
C THR A 203 8.37 1.48 -4.24
N GLY A 204 8.69 1.59 -5.52
CA GLY A 204 10.04 1.86 -6.02
C GLY A 204 10.55 3.23 -5.58
N ILE A 205 9.75 4.28 -5.74
CA ILE A 205 10.09 5.64 -5.28
C ILE A 205 10.36 5.63 -3.77
N ALA A 206 9.48 5.01 -3.00
CA ALA A 206 9.63 4.93 -1.54
C ALA A 206 10.85 4.11 -1.11
N ALA A 207 11.21 3.07 -1.85
CA ALA A 207 12.45 2.30 -1.62
C ALA A 207 13.69 3.18 -1.80
N LEU A 208 13.75 3.93 -2.91
CA LEU A 208 14.86 4.84 -3.20
C LEU A 208 14.96 5.96 -2.16
N LEU A 209 13.83 6.57 -1.80
CA LEU A 209 13.79 7.59 -0.74
C LEU A 209 14.21 7.02 0.61
N GLY A 210 13.75 5.82 0.96
CA GLY A 210 14.16 5.12 2.17
C GLY A 210 15.68 4.91 2.21
N GLY A 211 16.27 4.42 1.11
CA GLY A 211 17.70 4.22 0.98
C GLY A 211 18.54 5.50 1.08
N LYS A 212 17.98 6.67 0.72
CA LYS A 212 18.69 7.96 0.80
C LYS A 212 18.48 8.68 2.13
N LEU A 213 17.27 8.65 2.66
CA LEU A 213 16.83 9.51 3.76
C LEU A 213 16.84 8.82 5.14
N LEU A 214 16.88 7.47 5.18
CA LEU A 214 16.95 6.70 6.42
C LEU A 214 18.35 6.15 6.72
N LYS A 215 19.39 6.70 6.09
CA LYS A 215 20.77 6.36 6.41
C LYS A 215 21.19 7.10 7.69
N TRP A 216 21.81 6.36 8.57
CA TRP A 216 22.47 6.84 9.80
C TRP A 216 23.95 7.05 9.52
#